data_12d2345d043bd584f532da21349c94d8
#
_entry.id   12d2345d043bd584f532da21349c94d8
#
_cell.length_a   1.000
_cell.length_b   1.000
_cell.length_c   1.000
_cell.angle_alpha   90.00
_cell.angle_beta   90.00
_cell.angle_gamma   90.00
#
_symmetry.space_group_name_H-M   'P 1'
#
loop_
_entity.id
_entity.type
_entity.pdbx_description
1 polymer ?
#
loop_
_entity_poly.entity_id
_entity_poly.type
_entity_poly.pdbx_seq_one_letter_code
_entity_poly.pdbx_strand_id
1 'polypeptide(L)'
;MSKSRKTRSSSKSNAATLFNRYVWLVDTIYRAGRITFEEINERWQRSSLNETGEELPLKTFHNHKNAIQQMFDINIECDRRAGYLYYIEHAEDMERGGVRTWLLNTFAVNHLIN
;
A
#
# COMPACT_ATOMS: atom_id res chain seq x y z
N MET A 1 -20.22 -27.06 3.45
CA MET A 1 -19.14 -27.46 2.57
C MET A 1 -18.55 -26.32 1.80
N SER A 2 -19.35 -25.68 1.00
CA SER A 2 -18.82 -24.54 0.24
C SER A 2 -18.34 -23.43 1.15
N LYS A 3 -18.90 -23.30 2.34
CA LYS A 3 -18.48 -22.29 3.28
C LYS A 3 -17.03 -22.48 3.72
N SER A 4 -16.66 -23.73 4.01
CA SER A 4 -15.28 -23.99 4.42
C SER A 4 -14.29 -23.64 3.33
N ARG A 5 -14.63 -23.98 2.10
CA ARG A 5 -13.75 -23.66 0.99
C ARG A 5 -13.59 -22.18 0.79
N LYS A 6 -14.69 -21.43 0.95
CA LYS A 6 -14.62 -19.98 0.83
C LYS A 6 -13.71 -19.37 1.88
N THR A 7 -13.84 -19.85 3.11
CA THR A 7 -13.01 -19.37 4.20
C THR A 7 -11.55 -19.61 3.92
N ARG A 8 -11.20 -20.80 3.47
CA ARG A 8 -9.82 -21.12 3.17
C ARG A 8 -9.29 -20.30 2.01
N SER A 9 -10.12 -20.07 1.01
CA SER A 9 -9.72 -19.22 -0.12
C SER A 9 -9.37 -17.82 0.35
N SER A 10 -10.20 -17.27 1.24
CA SER A 10 -9.92 -15.94 1.79
C SER A 10 -8.59 -15.90 2.51
N SER A 11 -8.31 -16.92 3.32
CA SER A 11 -7.04 -16.98 4.04
C SER A 11 -5.86 -17.06 3.08
N LYS A 12 -5.96 -17.88 2.06
CA LYS A 12 -4.88 -18.02 1.09
C LYS A 12 -4.61 -16.72 0.35
N SER A 13 -5.66 -15.99 0.01
CA SER A 13 -5.52 -14.78 -0.78
C SER A 13 -5.06 -13.59 0.05
N ASN A 14 -5.04 -13.70 1.38
CA ASN A 14 -4.73 -12.55 2.24
C ASN A 14 -3.34 -11.99 1.98
N ALA A 15 -2.33 -12.85 1.85
CA ALA A 15 -0.97 -12.37 1.63
C ALA A 15 -0.84 -11.63 0.30
N ALA A 16 -1.38 -12.23 -0.76
CA ALA A 16 -1.34 -11.60 -2.08
C ALA A 16 -2.19 -10.32 -2.09
N THR A 17 -3.33 -10.37 -1.43
CA THR A 17 -4.22 -9.23 -1.34
C THR A 17 -3.53 -8.07 -0.62
N LEU A 18 -2.88 -8.36 0.50
CA LEU A 18 -2.16 -7.33 1.25
C LEU A 18 -1.04 -6.72 0.42
N PHE A 19 -0.26 -7.56 -0.25
CA PHE A 19 0.82 -7.04 -1.08
C PHE A 19 0.27 -6.12 -2.16
N ASN A 20 -0.81 -6.52 -2.81
CA ASN A 20 -1.43 -5.70 -3.84
C ASN A 20 -1.91 -4.37 -3.28
N ARG A 21 -2.43 -4.38 -2.05
CA ARG A 21 -2.85 -3.14 -1.40
C ARG A 21 -1.67 -2.25 -1.07
N TYR A 22 -0.56 -2.83 -0.64
CA TYR A 22 0.66 -2.05 -0.38
C TYR A 22 1.17 -1.42 -1.67
N VAL A 23 1.21 -2.20 -2.75
CA VAL A 23 1.62 -1.67 -4.05
C VAL A 23 0.71 -0.52 -4.46
N TRP A 24 -0.60 -0.73 -4.30
CA TRP A 24 -1.58 0.29 -4.67
C TRP A 24 -1.36 1.59 -3.88
N LEU A 25 -1.14 1.45 -2.58
CA LEU A 25 -0.99 2.62 -1.72
C LEU A 25 0.29 3.40 -2.07
N VAL A 26 1.40 2.70 -2.21
CA VAL A 26 2.66 3.34 -2.56
C VAL A 26 2.54 4.00 -3.93
N ASP A 27 1.97 3.30 -4.89
CA ASP A 27 1.82 3.83 -6.25
C ASP A 27 0.93 5.08 -6.27
N THR A 28 -0.16 5.03 -5.50
CA THR A 28 -1.11 6.15 -5.44
C THR A 28 -0.43 7.40 -4.89
N ILE A 29 0.30 7.25 -3.79
CA ILE A 29 0.98 8.39 -3.18
C ILE A 29 2.13 8.87 -4.06
N TYR A 30 2.88 7.92 -4.63
CA TYR A 30 4.00 8.26 -5.49
C TYR A 30 3.57 9.08 -6.70
N ARG A 31 2.49 8.65 -7.38
CA ARG A 31 1.99 9.35 -8.56
C ARG A 31 1.42 10.71 -8.23
N ALA A 32 0.80 10.84 -7.06
CA ALA A 32 0.24 12.12 -6.65
C ALA A 32 1.29 13.09 -6.20
N GLY A 33 2.43 12.58 -5.74
CA GLY A 33 3.46 13.40 -5.12
C GLY A 33 3.09 13.73 -3.68
N ARG A 34 2.01 14.45 -3.48
CA ARG A 34 1.47 14.77 -2.16
C ARG A 34 -0.03 14.62 -2.22
N ILE A 35 -0.62 14.02 -1.17
CA ILE A 35 -2.04 13.67 -1.22
C ILE A 35 -2.59 13.58 0.20
N THR A 36 -3.86 14.00 0.39
CA THR A 36 -4.52 13.88 1.68
C THR A 36 -5.06 12.46 1.86
N PHE A 37 -5.32 12.10 3.11
CA PHE A 37 -5.95 10.81 3.38
C PHE A 37 -7.33 10.73 2.72
N GLU A 38 -8.08 11.83 2.74
CA GLU A 38 -9.41 11.86 2.13
C GLU A 38 -9.35 11.52 0.65
N GLU A 39 -8.36 12.06 -0.05
CA GLU A 39 -8.18 11.76 -1.46
C GLU A 39 -7.75 10.31 -1.70
N ILE A 40 -6.89 9.80 -0.82
CA ILE A 40 -6.47 8.39 -0.88
C ILE A 40 -7.72 7.51 -0.74
N ASN A 41 -8.56 7.83 0.24
CA ASN A 41 -9.77 7.06 0.50
C ASN A 41 -10.73 7.09 -0.69
N GLU A 42 -10.90 8.26 -1.30
CA GLU A 42 -11.75 8.36 -2.49
C GLU A 42 -11.26 7.47 -3.62
N ARG A 43 -9.95 7.49 -3.85
CA ARG A 43 -9.37 6.68 -4.91
C ARG A 43 -9.46 5.19 -4.59
N TRP A 44 -9.32 4.85 -3.31
CA TRP A 44 -9.48 3.47 -2.88
C TRP A 44 -10.88 2.93 -3.14
N GLN A 45 -11.89 3.75 -2.87
CA GLN A 45 -13.28 3.36 -3.10
C GLN A 45 -13.57 3.08 -4.57
N ARG A 46 -12.82 3.68 -5.47
CA ARG A 46 -12.99 3.50 -6.90
C ARG A 46 -11.99 2.51 -7.50
N SER A 47 -11.11 1.96 -6.69
CA SER A 47 -10.10 1.04 -7.17
C SER A 47 -10.70 -0.32 -7.50
N SER A 48 -10.18 -0.94 -8.55
CA SER A 48 -10.62 -2.29 -8.90
C SER A 48 -10.22 -3.33 -7.85
N LEU A 49 -9.25 -3.01 -7.01
CA LEU A 49 -8.87 -3.90 -5.91
C LEU A 49 -9.92 -3.88 -4.80
N ASN A 50 -10.74 -2.87 -4.75
CA ASN A 50 -11.77 -2.71 -3.73
C ASN A 50 -13.12 -3.07 -4.33
N GLU A 51 -13.44 -4.34 -4.32
CA GLU A 51 -14.64 -4.84 -5.00
C GLU A 51 -15.93 -4.29 -4.42
N THR A 52 -15.94 -4.01 -3.14
CA THR A 52 -17.16 -3.55 -2.48
C THR A 52 -17.31 -2.04 -2.45
N GLY A 53 -16.25 -1.31 -2.80
CA GLY A 53 -16.27 0.15 -2.73
C GLY A 53 -16.25 0.70 -1.32
N GLU A 54 -15.83 -0.10 -0.35
CA GLU A 54 -15.80 0.33 1.05
C GLU A 54 -14.73 1.37 1.30
N GLU A 55 -14.98 2.19 2.32
CA GLU A 55 -13.99 3.16 2.74
C GLU A 55 -12.75 2.49 3.31
N LEU A 56 -11.63 3.20 3.23
CA LEU A 56 -10.39 2.77 3.85
C LEU A 56 -10.37 3.34 5.27
N PRO A 57 -10.46 2.49 6.30
CA PRO A 57 -10.40 3.00 7.66
C PRO A 57 -9.04 3.64 7.94
N LEU A 58 -9.03 4.72 8.69
CA LEU A 58 -7.79 5.42 9.01
C LEU A 58 -6.81 4.51 9.72
N LYS A 59 -7.31 3.66 10.62
CA LYS A 59 -6.45 2.71 11.33
C LYS A 59 -5.79 1.74 10.35
N THR A 60 -6.55 1.25 9.39
CA THR A 60 -6.02 0.34 8.37
C THR A 60 -4.94 1.04 7.54
N PHE A 61 -5.19 2.30 7.18
CA PHE A 61 -4.22 3.09 6.44
C PHE A 61 -2.90 3.19 7.23
N HIS A 62 -2.98 3.51 8.51
CA HIS A 62 -1.78 3.62 9.34
C HIS A 62 -1.08 2.28 9.49
N ASN A 63 -1.84 1.19 9.62
CA ASN A 63 -1.25 -0.14 9.70
C ASN A 63 -0.51 -0.50 8.42
N HIS A 64 -1.11 -0.21 7.28
CA HIS A 64 -0.46 -0.45 5.99
C HIS A 64 0.81 0.40 5.84
N LYS A 65 0.72 1.66 6.24
CA LYS A 65 1.86 2.56 6.17
C LYS A 65 3.03 2.03 7.00
N ASN A 66 2.74 1.56 8.20
CA ASN A 66 3.78 1.01 9.08
C ASN A 66 4.35 -0.30 8.53
N ALA A 67 3.49 -1.15 7.98
CA ALA A 67 3.94 -2.41 7.39
C ALA A 67 4.84 -2.16 6.18
N ILE A 68 4.48 -1.19 5.36
CA ILE A 68 5.27 -0.82 4.19
C ILE A 68 6.65 -0.34 4.62
N GLN A 69 6.71 0.46 5.68
CA GLN A 69 7.97 0.94 6.21
C GLN A 69 8.84 -0.21 6.69
N GLN A 70 8.24 -1.16 7.41
CA GLN A 70 8.99 -2.28 7.96
C GLN A 70 9.45 -3.27 6.90
N MET A 71 8.60 -3.53 5.91
CA MET A 71 8.88 -4.55 4.90
C MET A 71 9.76 -4.04 3.77
N PHE A 72 9.61 -2.79 3.40
CA PHE A 72 10.25 -2.25 2.19
C PHE A 72 11.15 -1.06 2.48
N ASP A 73 11.20 -0.61 3.74
CA ASP A 73 11.99 0.56 4.11
C ASP A 73 11.57 1.81 3.34
N ILE A 74 10.27 1.93 3.09
CA ILE A 74 9.68 3.11 2.46
C ILE A 74 8.98 3.91 3.53
N ASN A 75 9.37 5.17 3.67
CA ASN A 75 8.75 6.08 4.64
C ASN A 75 7.67 6.90 3.95
N ILE A 76 6.44 6.72 4.39
CA ILE A 76 5.33 7.56 3.97
C ILE A 76 5.15 8.61 5.07
N GLU A 77 5.58 9.82 4.76
CA GLU A 77 5.59 10.93 5.72
C GLU A 77 4.33 11.77 5.58
N CYS A 78 4.07 12.56 6.60
CA CYS A 78 2.90 13.45 6.61
C CYS A 78 3.35 14.88 6.88
N ASP A 79 3.03 15.77 5.96
CA ASP A 79 3.32 17.19 6.12
C ASP A 79 2.11 17.84 6.78
N ARG A 80 2.18 18.02 8.08
CA ARG A 80 1.06 18.56 8.84
C ARG A 80 0.83 20.03 8.57
N ARG A 81 1.88 20.77 8.24
CA ARG A 81 1.77 22.20 7.97
C ARG A 81 1.03 22.48 6.68
N ALA A 82 1.16 21.56 5.73
CA ALA A 82 0.51 21.71 4.43
C ALA A 82 -0.88 21.06 4.39
N GLY A 83 -1.49 20.80 5.56
CA GLY A 83 -2.83 20.21 5.60
C GLY A 83 -2.83 18.71 5.62
N TYR A 84 -1.85 18.10 6.26
CA TYR A 84 -1.74 16.65 6.39
C TYR A 84 -1.62 15.97 5.04
N LEU A 85 -0.66 16.43 4.25
CA LEU A 85 -0.36 15.82 2.96
C LEU A 85 0.66 14.71 3.14
N TYR A 86 0.30 13.54 2.65
CA TYR A 86 1.19 12.38 2.69
C TYR A 86 2.05 12.34 1.44
N TYR A 87 3.30 11.94 1.61
CA TYR A 87 4.25 11.84 0.51
C TYR A 87 5.28 10.77 0.84
N ILE A 88 5.98 10.31 -0.17
CA ILE A 88 7.02 9.29 0.01
C ILE A 88 8.36 9.99 0.11
N GLU A 89 9.05 9.74 1.23
CA GLU A 89 10.38 10.28 1.44
C GLU A 89 11.35 9.62 0.45
N HIS A 90 12.18 10.43 -0.17
CA HIS A 90 13.16 9.95 -1.15
C HIS A 90 12.51 9.21 -2.33
N ALA A 91 11.38 9.75 -2.79
CA ALA A 91 10.65 9.13 -3.90
C ALA A 91 11.49 9.04 -5.17
N GLU A 92 12.48 9.93 -5.31
CA GLU A 92 13.37 9.92 -6.47
C GLU A 92 14.23 8.67 -6.54
N ASP A 93 14.37 7.94 -5.43
CA ASP A 93 15.15 6.71 -5.39
C ASP A 93 14.39 5.51 -5.96
N MET A 94 13.09 5.67 -6.24
CA MET A 94 12.31 4.60 -6.82
C MET A 94 12.69 4.39 -8.27
N GLU A 95 12.82 3.12 -8.61
CA GLU A 95 13.18 2.78 -9.98
C GLU A 95 12.02 3.01 -10.94
N ARG A 96 12.40 3.21 -12.20
CA ARG A 96 11.42 3.52 -13.24
C ARG A 96 10.60 2.32 -13.69
N GLY A 97 11.03 1.12 -13.33
CA GLY A 97 10.37 -0.10 -13.77
C GLY A 97 8.99 -0.34 -13.17
N GLY A 98 8.55 0.55 -12.30
CA GLY A 98 7.26 0.44 -11.66
C GLY A 98 7.37 0.12 -10.19
N VAL A 99 6.38 0.59 -9.44
CA VAL A 99 6.36 0.45 -8.00
C VAL A 99 6.35 -1.03 -7.59
N ARG A 100 5.56 -1.84 -8.30
CA ARG A 100 5.45 -3.25 -7.95
C ARG A 100 6.78 -3.97 -8.04
N THR A 101 7.51 -3.74 -9.13
CA THR A 101 8.81 -4.36 -9.33
C THR A 101 9.80 -3.88 -8.28
N TRP A 102 9.78 -2.59 -8.00
CA TRP A 102 10.66 -2.01 -6.99
C TRP A 102 10.41 -2.62 -5.62
N LEU A 103 9.14 -2.78 -5.24
CA LEU A 103 8.80 -3.38 -3.94
C LEU A 103 9.26 -4.83 -3.85
N LEU A 104 9.06 -5.60 -4.93
CA LEU A 104 9.48 -7.00 -4.93
C LEU A 104 11.00 -7.11 -4.81
N ASN A 105 11.72 -6.27 -5.52
CA ASN A 105 13.18 -6.30 -5.46
C ASN A 105 13.68 -5.90 -4.07
N THR A 106 13.08 -4.87 -3.48
CA THR A 106 13.48 -4.41 -2.16
C THR A 106 13.22 -5.49 -1.11
N PHE A 107 12.05 -6.13 -1.20
CA PHE A 107 11.71 -7.20 -0.27
C PHE A 107 12.70 -8.35 -0.40
N ALA A 108 13.04 -8.74 -1.61
CA ALA A 108 13.99 -9.84 -1.84
C ALA A 108 15.35 -9.52 -1.23
N VAL A 109 15.86 -8.31 -1.45
CA VAL A 109 17.14 -7.91 -0.90
C VAL A 109 17.11 -7.95 0.62
N ASN A 110 16.05 -7.41 1.22
CA ASN A 110 15.98 -7.30 2.67
C ASN A 110 15.76 -8.65 3.38
N HIS A 111 15.10 -9.58 2.71
CA HIS A 111 14.64 -10.80 3.39
C HIS A 111 15.28 -12.08 2.88
N LEU A 112 15.85 -12.08 1.68
CA LEU A 112 16.46 -13.28 1.12
C LEU A 112 17.97 -13.28 1.20
N ILE A 113 18.57 -12.10 1.16
CA ILE A 113 20.03 -12.00 1.19
C ILE A 113 20.53 -11.97 2.65
N ASN A 114 19.75 -11.36 3.51
CA ASN A 114 20.06 -11.37 4.93
C ASN A 114 19.63 -12.68 5.56
#